data_4ed5b82785e0e4870dc9b105eecb8654
#
_entry.id   4ed5b82785e0e4870dc9b105eecb8654
#
_cell.length_a   1.000
_cell.length_b   1.000
_cell.length_c   1.000
_cell.angle_alpha   90.00
_cell.angle_beta   90.00
_cell.angle_gamma   90.00
#
_symmetry.space_group_name_H-M   'P 1'
#
loop_
_entity.id
_entity.type
_entity.pdbx_description
1 polymer ?
#
loop_
_entity_poly.entity_id
_entity_poly.type
_entity_poly.pdbx_seq_one_letter_code
_entity_poly.pdbx_strand_id
1 'polypeptide(L)'
;MATNVINPQATPIATPPPGPAKTPAVSFLSSSSTTASVNLEAKAPFPAIQALFDHLHTHPEDVAKLNATYPHRGVIKTAALHKTESDQKFTIDLSPMRNSRIPESLRESLDPRGLGEILNFFNSISAQYVPTILSSLSILAGTDLSVAHTSYNMNYRLCDYNPNTAAPESLNGCGAHTDYGTFSIIFQDGTPGLELEETPGTWIPVPGDATVVLTGWCAVILSGGRVSAARHRVRRAPGVRRLSAVLFVAPDLDVKLKPLGDSQPIRSFSDTIMRGHMDVETFKQVMGKRWRYREGNEEMDSADSLSQDNEIDNMVWG
;
A
#
# COMPACT_ATOMS: atom_id res chain seq x y z
N MET A 1 -1.88 -22.64 -5.44
CA MET A 1 -2.03 -22.54 -3.97
C MET A 1 -3.21 -21.64 -3.71
N ALA A 2 -4.26 -22.11 -3.05
CA ALA A 2 -5.44 -21.32 -2.82
C ALA A 2 -5.12 -20.25 -1.75
N THR A 3 -5.16 -18.98 -2.11
CA THR A 3 -5.24 -17.89 -1.15
C THR A 3 -6.69 -17.82 -0.69
N ASN A 4 -6.95 -18.25 0.54
CA ASN A 4 -8.30 -18.14 1.07
C ASN A 4 -8.66 -16.66 1.24
N VAL A 5 -9.65 -16.21 0.48
CA VAL A 5 -10.32 -14.93 0.74
C VAL A 5 -10.98 -15.05 2.10
N ILE A 6 -10.74 -14.05 2.93
CA ILE A 6 -11.22 -14.04 4.31
C ILE A 6 -12.74 -14.08 4.33
N ASN A 7 -13.25 -15.19 4.78
CA ASN A 7 -14.62 -15.26 5.27
C ASN A 7 -14.68 -14.40 6.56
N PRO A 8 -15.49 -13.35 6.64
CA PRO A 8 -15.61 -12.51 7.83
C PRO A 8 -16.10 -13.27 9.09
N GLN A 9 -16.43 -14.55 8.95
CA GLN A 9 -16.82 -15.42 10.06
C GLN A 9 -15.70 -16.36 10.54
N ALA A 10 -14.47 -16.23 10.03
CA ALA A 10 -13.36 -17.03 10.53
C ALA A 10 -13.06 -16.65 12.00
N THR A 11 -13.10 -17.64 12.89
CA THR A 11 -12.82 -17.48 14.31
C THR A 11 -11.42 -16.89 14.54
N PRO A 12 -11.25 -15.85 15.36
CA PRO A 12 -9.95 -15.27 15.67
C PRO A 12 -8.99 -16.33 16.21
N ILE A 13 -7.76 -16.37 15.69
CA ILE A 13 -6.73 -17.33 16.13
C ILE A 13 -6.19 -16.99 17.53
N ALA A 14 -6.35 -15.75 17.97
CA ALA A 14 -6.10 -15.34 19.35
C ALA A 14 -6.94 -14.14 19.70
N THR A 15 -7.77 -14.24 20.72
CA THR A 15 -8.34 -13.10 21.42
C THR A 15 -7.38 -12.72 22.55
N PRO A 16 -6.79 -11.51 22.56
CA PRO A 16 -6.14 -11.03 23.77
C PRO A 16 -7.17 -10.90 24.88
N PRO A 17 -6.78 -11.09 26.16
CA PRO A 17 -7.68 -10.90 27.28
C PRO A 17 -8.26 -9.46 27.29
N PRO A 18 -9.51 -9.28 27.74
CA PRO A 18 -10.14 -7.97 27.74
C PRO A 18 -9.40 -7.03 28.67
N GLY A 19 -8.61 -6.12 28.08
CA GLY A 19 -8.01 -4.98 28.76
C GLY A 19 -8.80 -3.71 28.45
N PRO A 20 -8.62 -2.61 29.23
CA PRO A 20 -9.40 -1.38 29.07
C PRO A 20 -9.11 -0.60 27.76
N ALA A 21 -8.08 -0.97 27.01
CA ALA A 21 -7.80 -0.44 25.67
C ALA A 21 -8.27 -1.46 24.63
N LYS A 22 -9.19 -1.08 23.78
CA LYS A 22 -9.67 -1.90 22.66
C LYS A 22 -8.54 -2.07 21.64
N THR A 23 -7.78 -3.14 21.76
CA THR A 23 -6.75 -3.49 20.79
C THR A 23 -7.44 -4.07 19.55
N PRO A 24 -7.16 -3.56 18.34
CA PRO A 24 -7.75 -4.12 17.13
C PRO A 24 -7.32 -5.57 16.96
N ALA A 25 -8.28 -6.44 16.67
CA ALA A 25 -7.98 -7.82 16.33
C ALA A 25 -7.39 -7.88 14.91
N VAL A 26 -6.16 -8.38 14.78
CA VAL A 26 -5.55 -8.69 13.48
C VAL A 26 -5.72 -10.19 13.27
N SER A 27 -6.48 -10.57 12.25
CA SER A 27 -6.72 -11.97 11.93
C SER A 27 -5.92 -12.37 10.69
N PHE A 28 -5.08 -13.40 10.82
CA PHE A 28 -4.34 -13.99 9.72
C PHE A 28 -4.91 -15.37 9.42
N LEU A 29 -5.16 -15.68 8.15
CA LEU A 29 -5.80 -16.93 7.76
C LEU A 29 -4.89 -18.15 7.83
N SER A 30 -3.60 -17.98 7.55
CA SER A 30 -2.59 -19.03 7.68
C SER A 30 -1.19 -18.47 7.52
N SER A 31 -0.18 -19.26 7.84
CA SER A 31 1.23 -18.93 7.59
C SER A 31 1.58 -18.77 6.09
N SER A 32 0.74 -19.27 5.20
CA SER A 32 0.86 -19.08 3.74
C SER A 32 -0.04 -17.95 3.22
N SER A 33 -0.87 -17.36 4.06
CA SER A 33 -1.74 -16.25 3.68
C SER A 33 -0.95 -14.94 3.67
N THR A 34 -1.15 -14.18 2.62
CA THR A 34 -0.56 -12.85 2.46
C THR A 34 -1.50 -11.74 2.89
N THR A 35 -2.71 -12.11 3.29
CA THR A 35 -3.79 -11.20 3.60
C THR A 35 -4.19 -11.36 5.06
N ALA A 36 -4.37 -10.24 5.74
CA ALA A 36 -4.91 -10.21 7.09
C ALA A 36 -6.13 -9.30 7.13
N SER A 37 -7.17 -9.71 7.83
CA SER A 37 -8.26 -8.80 8.13
C SER A 37 -7.97 -8.11 9.46
N VAL A 38 -8.09 -6.80 9.43
CA VAL A 38 -7.91 -5.99 10.62
C VAL A 38 -9.27 -5.46 11.01
N ASN A 39 -9.78 -5.89 12.15
CA ASN A 39 -10.98 -5.30 12.70
C ASN A 39 -10.60 -3.96 13.35
N LEU A 40 -10.42 -2.94 12.51
CA LEU A 40 -10.14 -1.58 12.97
C LEU A 40 -11.46 -0.89 13.29
N GLU A 41 -11.62 -0.45 14.50
CA GLU A 41 -12.72 0.47 14.86
C GLU A 41 -12.56 1.83 14.15
N ALA A 42 -11.33 2.17 13.74
CA ALA A 42 -11.04 3.39 13.00
C ALA A 42 -11.48 3.27 11.54
N LYS A 43 -12.34 4.18 11.12
CA LYS A 43 -12.71 4.36 9.71
C LYS A 43 -11.94 5.53 9.13
N ALA A 44 -11.39 5.36 7.92
CA ALA A 44 -10.76 6.49 7.22
C ALA A 44 -11.79 7.60 6.99
N PRO A 45 -11.37 8.88 7.09
CA PRO A 45 -12.26 10.03 6.98
C PRO A 45 -12.61 10.30 5.50
N PHE A 46 -13.35 9.38 4.86
CA PHE A 46 -13.70 9.50 3.44
C PHE A 46 -14.44 10.78 3.06
N PRO A 47 -15.32 11.37 3.88
CA PRO A 47 -15.89 12.68 3.56
C PRO A 47 -14.82 13.79 3.45
N ALA A 48 -13.82 13.80 4.34
CA ALA A 48 -12.71 14.74 4.28
C ALA A 48 -11.79 14.47 3.06
N ILE A 49 -11.53 13.20 2.76
CA ILE A 49 -10.75 12.79 1.58
C ILE A 49 -11.47 13.25 0.31
N GLN A 50 -12.78 13.06 0.22
CA GLN A 50 -13.57 13.49 -0.93
C GLN A 50 -13.54 15.02 -1.08
N ALA A 51 -13.76 15.76 0.02
CA ALA A 51 -13.75 17.22 0.00
C ALA A 51 -12.40 17.78 -0.46
N LEU A 52 -11.30 17.17 -0.02
CA LEU A 52 -9.96 17.57 -0.45
C LEU A 52 -9.76 17.31 -1.95
N PHE A 53 -10.14 16.15 -2.48
CA PHE A 53 -10.03 15.86 -3.90
C PHE A 53 -10.91 16.78 -4.74
N ASP A 54 -12.16 17.04 -4.32
CA ASP A 54 -13.09 17.93 -5.05
C ASP A 54 -12.53 19.36 -5.12
N HIS A 55 -11.92 19.84 -4.04
CA HIS A 55 -11.23 21.12 -4.03
C HIS A 55 -10.04 21.12 -5.02
N LEU A 56 -9.15 20.16 -4.93
CA LEU A 56 -7.95 20.10 -5.74
C LEU A 56 -8.23 19.88 -7.23
N HIS A 57 -9.30 19.20 -7.60
CA HIS A 57 -9.73 19.08 -9.00
C HIS A 57 -10.12 20.42 -9.63
N THR A 58 -10.56 21.38 -8.83
CA THR A 58 -11.01 22.70 -9.29
C THR A 58 -10.00 23.83 -9.00
N HIS A 59 -8.93 23.56 -8.24
CA HIS A 59 -7.92 24.55 -7.81
C HIS A 59 -6.50 24.09 -8.17
N PRO A 60 -6.13 24.14 -9.46
CA PRO A 60 -4.80 23.70 -9.91
C PRO A 60 -3.64 24.49 -9.29
N GLU A 61 -3.89 25.72 -8.83
CA GLU A 61 -2.92 26.53 -8.10
C GLU A 61 -2.53 25.91 -6.76
N ASP A 62 -3.45 25.30 -6.04
CA ASP A 62 -3.15 24.62 -4.78
C ASP A 62 -2.46 23.27 -5.03
N VAL A 63 -2.81 22.58 -6.12
CA VAL A 63 -2.04 21.41 -6.60
C VAL A 63 -0.59 21.79 -6.86
N ALA A 64 -0.35 22.92 -7.56
CA ALA A 64 1.00 23.40 -7.85
C ALA A 64 1.77 23.76 -6.58
N LYS A 65 1.13 24.44 -5.61
CA LYS A 65 1.75 24.77 -4.31
C LYS A 65 2.11 23.51 -3.51
N LEU A 66 1.21 22.54 -3.41
CA LEU A 66 1.48 21.27 -2.75
C LEU A 66 2.64 20.52 -3.41
N ASN A 67 2.66 20.44 -4.74
CA ASN A 67 3.75 19.79 -5.47
C ASN A 67 5.09 20.50 -5.30
N ALA A 68 5.10 21.84 -5.20
CA ALA A 68 6.31 22.61 -4.93
C ALA A 68 6.94 22.31 -3.56
N THR A 69 6.17 21.81 -2.59
CA THR A 69 6.71 21.38 -1.30
C THR A 69 7.61 20.15 -1.40
N TYR A 70 7.44 19.36 -2.46
CA TYR A 70 8.24 18.15 -2.71
C TYR A 70 8.62 18.02 -4.20
N PRO A 71 9.55 18.84 -4.70
CA PRO A 71 9.76 19.10 -6.13
C PRO A 71 10.18 17.88 -6.96
N HIS A 72 10.87 16.90 -6.35
CA HIS A 72 11.35 15.73 -7.12
C HIS A 72 10.26 14.72 -7.48
N ARG A 73 9.18 14.63 -6.70
CA ARG A 73 8.12 13.62 -6.91
C ARG A 73 6.71 14.16 -6.78
N GLY A 74 6.56 15.40 -6.31
CA GLY A 74 5.26 15.97 -5.96
C GLY A 74 4.57 15.28 -4.79
N VAL A 75 3.52 15.91 -4.29
CA VAL A 75 2.58 15.35 -3.32
C VAL A 75 1.40 14.75 -4.06
N ILE A 76 0.97 15.42 -5.13
CA ILE A 76 -0.18 15.07 -5.96
C ILE A 76 0.30 14.52 -7.29
N LYS A 77 -0.28 13.39 -7.69
CA LYS A 77 0.03 12.74 -8.96
C LYS A 77 -1.24 12.44 -9.72
N THR A 78 -1.19 12.73 -11.00
CA THR A 78 -2.19 12.35 -11.96
C THR A 78 -1.57 11.27 -12.86
N ALA A 79 -2.23 10.15 -13.02
CA ALA A 79 -1.84 9.17 -14.03
C ALA A 79 -2.08 9.76 -15.44
N ALA A 80 -1.51 9.12 -16.46
CA ALA A 80 -1.75 9.50 -17.86
C ALA A 80 -3.15 9.03 -18.28
N LEU A 81 -4.16 9.75 -17.84
CA LEU A 81 -5.59 9.38 -17.96
C LEU A 81 -6.06 9.22 -19.42
N HIS A 82 -5.31 9.77 -20.38
CA HIS A 82 -5.58 9.58 -21.82
C HIS A 82 -5.12 8.23 -22.38
N LYS A 83 -4.34 7.47 -21.60
CA LYS A 83 -3.88 6.11 -21.96
C LYS A 83 -4.77 5.10 -21.25
N THR A 84 -5.54 4.32 -21.99
CA THR A 84 -6.49 3.35 -21.43
C THR A 84 -5.82 2.24 -20.60
N GLU A 85 -4.57 1.93 -20.90
CA GLU A 85 -3.77 0.92 -20.20
C GLU A 85 -3.19 1.42 -18.87
N SER A 86 -3.05 2.74 -18.70
CA SER A 86 -2.51 3.32 -17.47
C SER A 86 -3.51 3.25 -16.32
N ASP A 87 -2.99 3.37 -15.10
CA ASP A 87 -3.82 3.48 -13.90
C ASP A 87 -4.72 4.71 -13.99
N GLN A 88 -6.02 4.54 -13.85
CA GLN A 88 -7.02 5.62 -13.95
C GLN A 88 -7.36 6.16 -12.56
N LYS A 89 -6.44 6.90 -11.97
CA LYS A 89 -6.60 7.47 -10.63
C LYS A 89 -5.87 8.80 -10.48
N PHE A 90 -6.38 9.61 -9.57
CA PHE A 90 -5.68 10.76 -9.01
C PHE A 90 -5.20 10.38 -7.61
N THR A 91 -3.97 10.73 -7.23
CA THR A 91 -3.42 10.34 -5.93
C THR A 91 -2.79 11.51 -5.18
N ILE A 92 -2.88 11.44 -3.84
CA ILE A 92 -2.16 12.31 -2.92
C ILE A 92 -1.27 11.43 -2.07
N ASP A 93 0.04 11.69 -2.12
CA ASP A 93 1.04 10.97 -1.30
C ASP A 93 1.45 11.82 -0.10
N LEU A 94 1.13 11.35 1.09
CA LEU A 94 1.51 11.94 2.38
C LEU A 94 2.57 11.07 3.05
N SER A 95 3.43 11.71 3.82
CA SER A 95 4.42 11.01 4.67
C SER A 95 4.92 11.99 5.73
N PRO A 96 5.55 11.54 6.82
CA PRO A 96 6.10 12.46 7.82
C PRO A 96 6.97 13.57 7.19
N MET A 97 7.84 13.21 6.24
CA MET A 97 8.71 14.15 5.55
C MET A 97 7.93 15.13 4.65
N ARG A 98 6.93 14.65 3.89
CA ARG A 98 6.12 15.54 3.03
C ARG A 98 5.26 16.46 3.87
N ASN A 99 4.63 15.93 4.89
CA ASN A 99 3.72 16.68 5.76
C ASN A 99 4.44 17.83 6.48
N SER A 100 5.68 17.62 6.93
CA SER A 100 6.48 18.65 7.60
C SER A 100 6.91 19.81 6.68
N ARG A 101 6.81 19.63 5.37
CA ARG A 101 7.17 20.65 4.36
C ARG A 101 5.98 21.48 3.87
N ILE A 102 4.75 21.11 4.24
CA ILE A 102 3.57 21.89 3.87
C ILE A 102 3.57 23.19 4.68
N PRO A 103 3.65 24.38 4.02
CA PRO A 103 3.65 25.66 4.73
C PRO A 103 2.37 25.86 5.54
N GLU A 104 2.47 26.55 6.67
CA GLU A 104 1.34 26.81 7.54
C GLU A 104 0.18 27.49 6.80
N SER A 105 0.47 28.52 6.00
CA SER A 105 -0.55 29.22 5.22
C SER A 105 -1.31 28.34 4.23
N LEU A 106 -0.65 27.30 3.71
CA LEU A 106 -1.29 26.32 2.84
C LEU A 106 -2.11 25.30 3.66
N ARG A 107 -1.64 24.95 4.85
CA ARG A 107 -2.39 24.12 5.79
C ARG A 107 -3.66 24.82 6.23
N GLU A 108 -3.58 26.08 6.67
CA GLU A 108 -4.74 26.88 7.05
C GLU A 108 -5.80 26.97 5.94
N SER A 109 -5.35 27.02 4.67
CA SER A 109 -6.25 27.01 3.50
C SER A 109 -6.90 25.65 3.26
N LEU A 110 -6.17 24.54 3.45
CA LEU A 110 -6.61 23.19 3.11
C LEU A 110 -7.20 22.40 4.28
N ASP A 111 -6.93 22.78 5.52
CA ASP A 111 -7.50 22.12 6.70
C ASP A 111 -9.04 22.16 6.71
N PRO A 112 -9.72 23.28 6.39
CA PRO A 112 -11.16 23.31 6.22
C PRO A 112 -11.68 22.45 5.04
N ARG A 113 -10.78 22.03 4.15
CA ARG A 113 -11.06 21.14 3.02
C ARG A 113 -10.76 19.67 3.31
N GLY A 114 -10.45 19.34 4.57
CA GLY A 114 -10.23 17.97 5.04
C GLY A 114 -8.78 17.58 5.30
N LEU A 115 -7.78 18.40 4.92
CA LEU A 115 -6.37 18.02 5.10
C LEU A 115 -6.02 17.75 6.56
N GLY A 116 -6.46 18.59 7.48
CA GLY A 116 -6.20 18.44 8.92
C GLY A 116 -6.75 17.12 9.49
N GLU A 117 -7.99 16.77 9.15
CA GLU A 117 -8.61 15.50 9.56
C GLU A 117 -7.86 14.28 9.00
N ILE A 118 -7.45 14.35 7.73
CA ILE A 118 -6.67 13.31 7.07
C ILE A 118 -5.30 13.11 7.74
N LEU A 119 -4.59 14.20 8.06
CA LEU A 119 -3.30 14.12 8.74
C LEU A 119 -3.43 13.57 10.16
N ASN A 120 -4.47 13.97 10.90
CA ASN A 120 -4.76 13.45 12.23
C ASN A 120 -5.06 11.95 12.17
N PHE A 121 -5.86 11.51 11.21
CA PHE A 121 -6.12 10.09 11.00
C PHE A 121 -4.82 9.32 10.68
N PHE A 122 -4.00 9.80 9.74
CA PHE A 122 -2.71 9.20 9.43
C PHE A 122 -1.81 9.03 10.66
N ASN A 123 -1.70 10.07 11.50
CA ASN A 123 -0.90 10.02 12.72
C ASN A 123 -1.48 9.00 13.72
N SER A 124 -2.80 8.97 13.87
CA SER A 124 -3.48 8.04 14.76
C SER A 124 -3.26 6.58 14.35
N ILE A 125 -3.50 6.23 13.09
CA ILE A 125 -3.31 4.85 12.62
C ILE A 125 -1.84 4.43 12.67
N SER A 126 -0.92 5.34 12.38
CA SER A 126 0.51 5.07 12.45
C SER A 126 0.96 4.73 13.86
N ALA A 127 0.52 5.49 14.85
CA ALA A 127 0.90 5.30 16.25
C ALA A 127 0.24 4.05 16.87
N GLN A 128 -1.02 3.77 16.52
CA GLN A 128 -1.80 2.73 17.20
C GLN A 128 -1.70 1.35 16.54
N TYR A 129 -1.71 1.31 15.19
CA TYR A 129 -1.88 0.04 14.47
C TYR A 129 -0.58 -0.50 13.87
N VAL A 130 0.36 0.35 13.45
CA VAL A 130 1.61 -0.12 12.86
C VAL A 130 2.41 -1.03 13.81
N PRO A 131 2.63 -0.68 15.10
CA PRO A 131 3.34 -1.57 16.02
C PRO A 131 2.62 -2.90 16.24
N THR A 132 1.29 -2.87 16.37
CA THR A 132 0.47 -4.08 16.58
C THR A 132 0.54 -5.03 15.38
N ILE A 133 0.46 -4.48 14.16
CA ILE A 133 0.54 -5.28 12.93
C ILE A 133 1.96 -5.84 12.77
N LEU A 134 3.01 -5.05 13.01
CA LEU A 134 4.39 -5.53 12.98
C LEU A 134 4.60 -6.68 13.96
N SER A 135 4.11 -6.56 15.19
CA SER A 135 4.19 -7.63 16.18
C SER A 135 3.49 -8.90 15.71
N SER A 136 2.30 -8.79 15.14
CA SER A 136 1.54 -9.92 14.63
C SER A 136 2.23 -10.57 13.43
N LEU A 137 2.77 -9.77 12.51
CA LEU A 137 3.54 -10.26 11.38
C LEU A 137 4.86 -10.93 11.82
N SER A 138 5.50 -10.43 12.88
CA SER A 138 6.72 -11.01 13.45
C SER A 138 6.48 -12.45 13.94
N ILE A 139 5.30 -12.71 14.51
CA ILE A 139 4.91 -14.08 14.92
C ILE A 139 4.84 -15.00 13.68
N LEU A 140 4.18 -14.55 12.61
CA LEU A 140 4.08 -15.32 11.36
C LEU A 140 5.43 -15.47 10.66
N ALA A 141 6.24 -14.44 10.70
CA ALA A 141 7.59 -14.44 10.13
C ALA A 141 8.57 -15.33 10.90
N GLY A 142 8.25 -15.68 12.16
CA GLY A 142 9.16 -16.38 13.05
C GLY A 142 10.42 -15.58 13.41
N THR A 143 10.35 -14.25 13.26
CA THR A 143 11.45 -13.31 13.56
C THR A 143 10.89 -11.94 13.86
N ASP A 144 11.60 -11.15 14.66
CA ASP A 144 11.16 -9.79 15.00
C ASP A 144 11.41 -8.83 13.83
N LEU A 145 10.33 -8.47 13.14
CA LEU A 145 10.38 -7.51 12.03
C LEU A 145 10.56 -6.07 12.50
N SER A 146 10.28 -5.76 13.77
CA SER A 146 10.34 -4.39 14.29
C SER A 146 11.76 -3.81 14.27
N VAL A 147 12.77 -4.66 14.37
CA VAL A 147 14.19 -4.26 14.33
C VAL A 147 14.59 -3.56 13.02
N ALA A 148 13.82 -3.79 11.96
CA ALA A 148 14.04 -3.17 10.65
C ALA A 148 13.17 -1.91 10.43
N HIS A 149 12.39 -1.46 11.42
CA HIS A 149 11.39 -0.39 11.28
C HIS A 149 11.53 0.67 12.36
N THR A 150 12.72 1.25 12.51
CA THR A 150 13.01 2.21 13.59
C THR A 150 12.69 3.66 13.25
N SER A 151 12.70 4.03 11.95
CA SER A 151 12.46 5.40 11.48
C SER A 151 11.09 5.62 10.84
N TYR A 152 10.22 4.61 10.86
CA TYR A 152 8.87 4.70 10.30
C TYR A 152 8.86 5.18 8.83
N ASN A 153 9.46 4.38 7.93
CA ASN A 153 9.40 4.59 6.48
C ASN A 153 7.96 4.28 5.99
N MET A 154 7.11 5.29 6.09
CA MET A 154 5.69 5.18 5.78
C MET A 154 5.29 6.15 4.67
N ASN A 155 4.31 5.73 3.86
CA ASN A 155 3.62 6.57 2.90
C ASN A 155 2.12 6.34 3.00
N TYR A 156 1.36 7.42 3.12
CA TYR A 156 -0.10 7.38 3.16
C TYR A 156 -0.63 7.92 1.84
N ARG A 157 -1.15 7.04 1.00
CA ARG A 157 -1.69 7.38 -0.32
C ARG A 157 -3.20 7.41 -0.29
N LEU A 158 -3.74 8.55 -0.67
CA LEU A 158 -5.16 8.70 -0.99
C LEU A 158 -5.33 8.47 -2.49
N CYS A 159 -6.36 7.74 -2.88
CA CYS A 159 -6.67 7.46 -4.29
C CYS A 159 -8.11 7.88 -4.59
N ASP A 160 -8.28 8.65 -5.65
CA ASP A 160 -9.57 9.00 -6.24
C ASP A 160 -9.68 8.36 -7.63
N TYR A 161 -10.55 7.39 -7.75
CA TYR A 161 -10.91 6.74 -9.01
C TYR A 161 -12.15 7.45 -9.58
N ASN A 162 -11.97 8.70 -10.02
CA ASN A 162 -13.05 9.54 -10.47
C ASN A 162 -13.48 9.15 -11.90
N PRO A 163 -14.77 8.86 -12.14
CA PRO A 163 -15.23 8.48 -13.46
C PRO A 163 -15.10 9.62 -14.49
N ASN A 164 -15.17 10.88 -14.05
CA ASN A 164 -15.12 12.04 -14.94
C ASN A 164 -13.71 12.33 -15.48
N THR A 165 -12.65 11.81 -14.84
CA THR A 165 -11.26 12.03 -15.25
C THR A 165 -10.63 10.81 -15.90
N ALA A 166 -11.31 9.68 -15.91
CA ALA A 166 -10.80 8.45 -16.49
C ALA A 166 -10.96 8.42 -18.01
N ALA A 167 -10.08 7.68 -18.68
CA ALA A 167 -10.25 7.35 -20.08
C ALA A 167 -11.58 6.61 -20.28
N PRO A 168 -12.36 6.95 -21.32
CA PRO A 168 -13.62 6.29 -21.61
C PRO A 168 -13.43 4.76 -21.65
N GLU A 169 -14.38 4.06 -21.05
CA GLU A 169 -14.42 2.59 -21.02
C GLU A 169 -13.25 1.89 -20.31
N SER A 170 -12.25 2.61 -19.81
CA SER A 170 -11.18 1.98 -19.04
C SER A 170 -11.69 1.45 -17.71
N LEU A 171 -11.54 0.14 -17.50
CA LEU A 171 -11.84 -0.53 -16.23
C LEU A 171 -10.60 -0.61 -15.32
N ASN A 172 -9.44 -0.11 -15.77
CA ASN A 172 -8.22 -0.16 -14.99
C ASN A 172 -8.15 0.99 -13.97
N GLY A 173 -8.38 0.70 -12.70
CA GLY A 173 -8.15 1.65 -11.60
C GLY A 173 -6.69 1.64 -11.15
N CYS A 174 -6.17 0.45 -10.91
CA CYS A 174 -4.77 0.19 -10.59
C CYS A 174 -4.40 -1.20 -11.11
N GLY A 175 -3.41 -1.27 -11.97
CA GLY A 175 -2.93 -2.51 -12.56
C GLY A 175 -2.42 -3.51 -11.52
N ALA A 176 -2.43 -4.79 -11.90
CA ALA A 176 -2.00 -5.87 -11.02
C ALA A 176 -0.55 -5.71 -10.58
N HIS A 177 -0.30 -5.86 -9.29
CA HIS A 177 1.04 -5.69 -8.68
C HIS A 177 1.12 -6.29 -7.29
N THR A 178 2.34 -6.37 -6.80
CA THR A 178 2.68 -6.59 -5.38
C THR A 178 3.33 -5.34 -4.82
N ASP A 179 3.12 -5.07 -3.53
CA ASP A 179 3.77 -3.96 -2.85
C ASP A 179 5.22 -4.29 -2.49
N TYR A 180 6.09 -3.28 -2.47
CA TYR A 180 7.50 -3.48 -2.12
C TYR A 180 7.73 -3.57 -0.61
N GLY A 181 6.90 -2.91 0.20
CA GLY A 181 7.09 -2.73 1.64
C GLY A 181 6.92 -4.00 2.46
N THR A 182 6.80 -3.82 3.76
CA THR A 182 6.50 -4.91 4.68
C THR A 182 5.02 -5.24 4.65
N PHE A 183 4.17 -4.21 4.75
CA PHE A 183 2.73 -4.36 4.60
C PHE A 183 2.06 -3.05 4.18
N SER A 184 0.83 -3.18 3.73
CA SER A 184 -0.07 -2.07 3.41
C SER A 184 -1.39 -2.26 4.13
N ILE A 185 -1.94 -1.18 4.72
CA ILE A 185 -3.31 -1.16 5.26
C ILE A 185 -4.17 -0.41 4.23
N ILE A 186 -5.17 -1.08 3.69
CA ILE A 186 -6.07 -0.52 2.68
C ILE A 186 -7.44 -0.29 3.30
N PHE A 187 -7.84 0.98 3.37
CA PHE A 187 -9.18 1.43 3.74
C PHE A 187 -9.98 1.69 2.46
N GLN A 188 -11.24 1.31 2.45
CA GLN A 188 -12.16 1.45 1.32
C GLN A 188 -13.41 2.22 1.76
N ASP A 189 -14.00 2.99 0.84
CA ASP A 189 -15.17 3.86 1.08
C ASP A 189 -16.54 3.16 1.01
N GLY A 190 -16.55 1.84 0.93
CA GLY A 190 -17.74 1.02 0.69
C GLY A 190 -17.91 0.59 -0.77
N THR A 191 -17.18 1.23 -1.70
CA THR A 191 -17.25 0.91 -3.12
C THR A 191 -16.36 -0.28 -3.46
N PRO A 192 -16.86 -1.35 -4.09
CA PRO A 192 -16.07 -2.49 -4.53
C PRO A 192 -15.02 -2.10 -5.58
N GLY A 193 -14.04 -2.99 -5.78
CA GLY A 193 -13.05 -2.83 -6.86
C GLY A 193 -11.67 -3.40 -6.54
N LEU A 194 -11.32 -3.54 -5.27
CA LEU A 194 -10.10 -4.25 -4.90
C LEU A 194 -10.27 -5.75 -5.13
N GLU A 195 -9.31 -6.36 -5.81
CA GLU A 195 -9.26 -7.79 -6.07
C GLU A 195 -7.89 -8.36 -5.71
N LEU A 196 -7.87 -9.55 -5.16
CA LEU A 196 -6.67 -10.32 -4.82
C LEU A 196 -6.51 -11.50 -5.79
N GLU A 197 -5.30 -11.78 -6.21
CA GLU A 197 -5.01 -12.95 -7.01
C GLU A 197 -4.82 -14.18 -6.12
N GLU A 198 -5.75 -15.12 -6.20
CA GLU A 198 -5.72 -16.37 -5.43
C GLU A 198 -4.77 -17.39 -6.04
N THR A 199 -4.90 -17.58 -7.35
CA THR A 199 -3.98 -18.35 -8.18
C THR A 199 -3.71 -17.55 -9.45
N PRO A 200 -2.63 -17.78 -10.16
CA PRO A 200 -2.31 -17.03 -11.38
C PRO A 200 -3.52 -16.88 -12.32
N GLY A 201 -3.98 -15.66 -12.53
CA GLY A 201 -5.12 -15.30 -13.36
C GLY A 201 -6.50 -15.41 -12.68
N THR A 202 -6.60 -15.95 -11.46
CA THR A 202 -7.86 -16.07 -10.71
C THR A 202 -7.97 -14.95 -9.68
N TRP A 203 -8.91 -14.04 -9.89
CA TRP A 203 -9.09 -12.84 -9.06
C TRP A 203 -10.31 -12.95 -8.17
N ILE A 204 -10.15 -12.66 -6.89
CA ILE A 204 -11.20 -12.70 -5.89
C ILE A 204 -11.49 -11.27 -5.43
N PRO A 205 -12.76 -10.84 -5.50
CA PRO A 205 -13.13 -9.50 -5.05
C PRO A 205 -13.06 -9.39 -3.52
N VAL A 206 -12.55 -8.26 -3.05
CA VAL A 206 -12.59 -7.85 -1.65
C VAL A 206 -13.85 -7.03 -1.41
N PRO A 207 -14.63 -7.29 -0.32
CA PRO A 207 -15.77 -6.44 0.02
C PRO A 207 -15.37 -4.98 0.14
N GLY A 208 -16.20 -4.08 -0.41
CA GLY A 208 -15.87 -2.65 -0.50
C GLY A 208 -15.77 -1.94 0.85
N ASP A 209 -16.38 -2.48 1.89
CA ASP A 209 -16.34 -1.99 3.28
C ASP A 209 -15.25 -2.64 4.13
N ALA A 210 -14.49 -3.61 3.58
CA ALA A 210 -13.43 -4.27 4.29
C ALA A 210 -12.17 -3.38 4.38
N THR A 211 -11.56 -3.34 5.55
CA THR A 211 -10.17 -2.89 5.71
C THR A 211 -9.26 -4.12 5.68
N VAL A 212 -8.24 -4.09 4.82
CA VAL A 212 -7.35 -5.24 4.65
C VAL A 212 -5.89 -4.87 4.87
N VAL A 213 -5.10 -5.83 5.35
CA VAL A 213 -3.64 -5.73 5.43
C VAL A 213 -3.04 -6.70 4.42
N LEU A 214 -2.23 -6.17 3.52
CA LEU A 214 -1.50 -6.95 2.53
C LEU A 214 -0.01 -6.92 2.85
N THR A 215 0.65 -8.08 2.83
CA THR A 215 2.10 -8.18 2.94
C THR A 215 2.78 -7.92 1.60
N GLY A 216 3.98 -7.35 1.65
CA GLY A 216 4.79 -7.04 0.48
C GLY A 216 6.15 -7.72 0.49
N TRP A 217 6.98 -7.41 -0.51
CA TRP A 217 8.25 -8.09 -0.76
C TRP A 217 9.27 -7.97 0.38
N CYS A 218 9.33 -6.83 1.08
CA CYS A 218 10.23 -6.73 2.24
C CYS A 218 9.88 -7.74 3.33
N ALA A 219 8.58 -8.00 3.57
CA ALA A 219 8.17 -9.03 4.52
C ALA A 219 8.57 -10.44 4.05
N VAL A 220 8.44 -10.71 2.74
CA VAL A 220 8.88 -12.00 2.15
C VAL A 220 10.36 -12.23 2.43
N ILE A 221 11.19 -11.25 2.12
CA ILE A 221 12.65 -11.37 2.26
C ILE A 221 13.04 -11.46 3.74
N LEU A 222 12.59 -10.52 4.55
CA LEU A 222 12.95 -10.45 5.97
C LEU A 222 12.49 -11.69 6.77
N SER A 223 11.34 -12.27 6.38
CA SER A 223 10.83 -13.51 7.01
C SER A 223 11.51 -14.79 6.53
N GLY A 224 12.44 -14.71 5.58
CA GLY A 224 13.02 -15.92 4.96
C GLY A 224 12.00 -16.71 4.14
N GLY A 225 11.02 -16.05 3.54
CA GLY A 225 9.97 -16.66 2.71
C GLY A 225 8.77 -17.20 3.46
N ARG A 226 8.68 -17.00 4.80
CA ARG A 226 7.56 -17.53 5.63
C ARG A 226 6.24 -16.81 5.39
N VAL A 227 6.28 -15.57 4.96
CA VAL A 227 5.13 -14.84 4.45
C VAL A 227 5.28 -14.60 2.95
N SER A 228 4.17 -14.45 2.24
CA SER A 228 4.17 -14.19 0.77
C SER A 228 3.68 -12.79 0.49
N ALA A 229 4.08 -12.20 -0.64
CA ALA A 229 3.52 -10.94 -1.11
C ALA A 229 2.16 -11.18 -1.79
N ALA A 230 1.19 -10.30 -1.50
CA ALA A 230 -0.14 -10.39 -2.08
C ALA A 230 -0.19 -9.62 -3.41
N ARG A 231 -0.44 -10.33 -4.52
CA ARG A 231 -0.70 -9.70 -5.81
C ARG A 231 -2.13 -9.21 -5.85
N HIS A 232 -2.33 -7.94 -6.19
CA HIS A 232 -3.65 -7.30 -6.14
C HIS A 232 -3.81 -6.26 -7.25
N ARG A 233 -5.06 -5.88 -7.53
CA ARG A 233 -5.42 -4.85 -8.49
C ARG A 233 -6.68 -4.10 -8.06
N VAL A 234 -6.96 -2.98 -8.71
CA VAL A 234 -8.23 -2.27 -8.55
C VAL A 234 -8.93 -2.17 -9.90
N ARG A 235 -10.16 -2.68 -9.97
CA ARG A 235 -11.06 -2.53 -11.11
C ARG A 235 -12.05 -1.42 -10.82
N ARG A 236 -12.33 -0.61 -11.85
CA ARG A 236 -13.32 0.45 -11.79
C ARG A 236 -14.68 -0.06 -12.28
N ALA A 237 -15.75 0.50 -11.74
CA ALA A 237 -17.06 0.39 -12.32
C ALA A 237 -17.39 1.67 -13.11
N PRO A 238 -17.93 1.57 -14.33
CA PRO A 238 -18.32 2.74 -15.12
C PRO A 238 -19.29 3.65 -14.35
N GLY A 239 -19.03 4.97 -14.39
CA GLY A 239 -19.87 5.96 -13.72
C GLY A 239 -19.81 5.98 -12.19
N VAL A 240 -19.03 5.10 -11.56
CA VAL A 240 -18.91 5.02 -10.10
C VAL A 240 -17.59 5.61 -9.65
N ARG A 241 -17.62 6.60 -8.76
CA ARG A 241 -16.45 7.10 -8.05
C ARG A 241 -16.12 6.16 -6.90
N ARG A 242 -14.86 5.86 -6.72
CA ARG A 242 -14.35 5.09 -5.59
C ARG A 242 -13.20 5.85 -4.94
N LEU A 243 -13.18 5.86 -3.61
CA LEU A 243 -12.07 6.38 -2.83
C LEU A 243 -11.39 5.25 -2.06
N SER A 244 -10.08 5.33 -1.95
CA SER A 244 -9.34 4.49 -1.01
C SER A 244 -8.21 5.25 -0.36
N ALA A 245 -7.82 4.80 0.83
CA ALA A 245 -6.69 5.32 1.57
C ALA A 245 -5.78 4.14 1.94
N VAL A 246 -4.49 4.25 1.62
CA VAL A 246 -3.54 3.16 1.79
C VAL A 246 -2.35 3.63 2.60
N LEU A 247 -2.13 3.03 3.77
CA LEU A 247 -0.91 3.22 4.53
C LEU A 247 0.10 2.13 4.15
N PHE A 248 1.17 2.52 3.47
CA PHE A 248 2.31 1.66 3.17
C PHE A 248 3.33 1.77 4.29
N VAL A 249 3.80 0.63 4.78
CA VAL A 249 4.85 0.52 5.79
C VAL A 249 6.00 -0.31 5.21
N ALA A 250 7.20 0.22 5.29
CA ALA A 250 8.40 -0.43 4.81
C ALA A 250 9.53 -0.32 5.85
N PRO A 251 10.55 -1.18 5.78
CA PRO A 251 11.73 -1.05 6.62
C PRO A 251 12.46 0.26 6.36
N ASP A 252 13.35 0.63 7.25
CA ASP A 252 14.21 1.80 7.09
C ASP A 252 15.04 1.67 5.80
N LEU A 253 15.31 2.79 5.16
CA LEU A 253 15.87 2.80 3.79
C LEU A 253 17.25 2.13 3.67
N ASP A 254 18.04 2.20 4.74
CA ASP A 254 19.39 1.66 4.82
C ASP A 254 19.45 0.17 5.24
N VAL A 255 18.31 -0.42 5.60
CA VAL A 255 18.21 -1.83 5.96
C VAL A 255 18.61 -2.70 4.77
N LYS A 256 19.55 -3.63 5.01
CA LYS A 256 19.94 -4.63 4.02
C LYS A 256 18.87 -5.71 3.93
N LEU A 257 18.35 -5.92 2.72
CA LEU A 257 17.35 -6.94 2.46
C LEU A 257 17.96 -8.32 2.43
N LYS A 258 17.81 -9.02 3.53
CA LYS A 258 18.17 -10.44 3.72
C LYS A 258 17.30 -11.04 4.81
N PRO A 259 17.15 -12.37 4.87
CA PRO A 259 16.44 -13.02 5.96
C PRO A 259 16.96 -12.58 7.33
N LEU A 260 16.05 -12.26 8.25
CA LEU A 260 16.37 -11.89 9.63
C LEU A 260 16.48 -13.14 10.51
N GLY A 261 17.30 -13.06 11.56
CA GLY A 261 17.53 -14.12 12.54
C GLY A 261 18.36 -15.27 11.99
N ASP A 262 18.49 -16.32 12.82
CA ASP A 262 19.36 -17.48 12.54
C ASP A 262 18.61 -18.63 11.84
N SER A 263 17.30 -18.48 11.63
CA SER A 263 16.48 -19.51 11.00
C SER A 263 16.78 -19.60 9.51
N GLN A 264 17.01 -20.81 9.02
CA GLN A 264 17.17 -21.04 7.58
C GLN A 264 15.92 -20.59 6.82
N PRO A 265 16.09 -19.90 5.67
CA PRO A 265 14.99 -19.58 4.79
C PRO A 265 14.25 -20.85 4.37
N ILE A 266 12.92 -20.75 4.22
CA ILE A 266 12.10 -21.89 3.75
C ILE A 266 12.17 -22.07 2.23
N ARG A 267 12.74 -21.07 1.52
CA ARG A 267 12.98 -21.07 0.08
C ARG A 267 14.32 -20.36 -0.19
N SER A 268 15.05 -20.83 -1.20
CA SER A 268 16.30 -20.20 -1.60
C SER A 268 16.05 -18.82 -2.17
N PHE A 269 16.85 -17.87 -1.76
CA PHE A 269 16.91 -16.52 -2.31
C PHE A 269 18.14 -16.39 -3.23
N SER A 270 18.11 -15.39 -4.10
CA SER A 270 19.26 -15.03 -4.93
C SER A 270 20.49 -14.67 -4.08
N ASP A 271 21.68 -14.82 -4.66
CA ASP A 271 22.93 -14.40 -4.02
C ASP A 271 22.92 -12.93 -3.59
N THR A 272 22.29 -12.05 -4.37
CA THR A 272 22.15 -10.64 -4.06
C THR A 272 21.42 -10.42 -2.73
N ILE A 273 20.32 -11.15 -2.52
CA ILE A 273 19.53 -11.09 -1.29
C ILE A 273 20.28 -11.78 -0.14
N MET A 274 20.79 -13.00 -0.34
CA MET A 274 21.45 -13.75 0.73
C MET A 274 22.69 -13.04 1.29
N ARG A 275 23.43 -12.32 0.44
CA ARG A 275 24.61 -11.54 0.86
C ARG A 275 24.28 -10.12 1.34
N GLY A 276 23.01 -9.71 1.32
CA GLY A 276 22.61 -8.36 1.71
C GLY A 276 23.19 -7.26 0.82
N HIS A 277 23.39 -7.53 -0.46
CA HIS A 277 23.93 -6.56 -1.42
C HIS A 277 22.90 -5.54 -1.86
N MET A 278 21.63 -5.71 -1.50
CA MET A 278 20.54 -4.79 -1.77
C MET A 278 19.98 -4.19 -0.48
N ASP A 279 19.81 -2.89 -0.43
CA ASP A 279 19.08 -2.22 0.64
C ASP A 279 17.66 -1.84 0.19
N VAL A 280 16.86 -1.43 1.17
CA VAL A 280 15.45 -1.04 0.94
C VAL A 280 15.36 0.14 -0.01
N GLU A 281 16.28 1.11 0.05
CA GLU A 281 16.25 2.27 -0.86
C GLU A 281 16.44 1.84 -2.31
N THR A 282 17.44 1.03 -2.59
CA THR A 282 17.72 0.50 -3.94
C THR A 282 16.53 -0.33 -4.44
N PHE A 283 15.98 -1.21 -3.61
CA PHE A 283 14.81 -2.02 -3.96
C PHE A 283 13.60 -1.15 -4.27
N LYS A 284 13.33 -0.14 -3.44
CA LYS A 284 12.26 0.85 -3.67
C LYS A 284 12.42 1.59 -5.00
N GLN A 285 13.66 1.91 -5.40
CA GLN A 285 13.93 2.58 -6.68
C GLN A 285 13.61 1.66 -7.87
N VAL A 286 14.01 0.39 -7.79
CA VAL A 286 13.69 -0.62 -8.82
C VAL A 286 12.16 -0.78 -8.95
N MET A 287 11.49 -0.96 -7.82
CA MET A 287 10.02 -1.05 -7.81
C MET A 287 9.35 0.24 -8.30
N GLY A 288 9.95 1.40 -8.00
CA GLY A 288 9.42 2.71 -8.37
C GLY A 288 9.34 2.94 -9.88
N LYS A 289 10.24 2.38 -10.69
CA LYS A 289 10.17 2.47 -12.16
C LYS A 289 8.88 1.86 -12.69
N ARG A 290 8.46 0.74 -12.13
CA ARG A 290 7.24 0.01 -12.51
C ARG A 290 5.96 0.77 -12.19
N TRP A 291 5.91 1.43 -11.03
CA TRP A 291 4.77 2.27 -10.70
C TRP A 291 4.62 3.42 -11.69
N ARG A 292 5.75 4.07 -12.05
CA ARG A 292 5.73 5.16 -13.04
C ARG A 292 5.28 4.69 -14.41
N TYR A 293 5.68 3.50 -14.82
CA TYR A 293 5.20 2.89 -16.05
C TYR A 293 3.67 2.66 -16.03
N ARG A 294 3.14 2.04 -14.99
CA ARG A 294 1.68 1.83 -14.85
C ARG A 294 0.90 3.14 -14.79
N GLU A 295 1.48 4.17 -14.19
CA GLU A 295 0.91 5.52 -14.17
C GLU A 295 1.02 6.21 -15.54
N GLY A 296 1.70 5.60 -16.52
CA GLY A 296 1.90 6.15 -17.87
C GLY A 296 2.93 7.27 -17.91
N ASN A 297 3.72 7.46 -16.87
CA ASN A 297 4.70 8.54 -16.71
C ASN A 297 6.11 8.17 -17.21
N GLU A 298 6.36 6.89 -17.50
CA GLU A 298 7.59 6.40 -18.13
C GLU A 298 7.23 5.42 -19.24
N GLU A 299 8.01 5.44 -20.32
CA GLU A 299 7.97 4.41 -21.37
C GLU A 299 8.87 3.27 -20.95
N MET A 300 8.42 2.05 -21.16
CA MET A 300 9.23 0.84 -20.99
C MET A 300 9.51 0.19 -22.33
N ASP A 301 10.72 -0.33 -22.46
CA ASP A 301 11.19 -1.02 -23.67
C ASP A 301 10.44 -2.34 -23.95
N SER A 302 9.70 -2.86 -22.96
CA SER A 302 8.85 -4.05 -23.12
C SER A 302 7.47 -3.82 -22.50
N ALA A 303 6.43 -4.09 -23.30
CA ALA A 303 5.03 -3.80 -22.99
C ALA A 303 4.35 -4.81 -22.04
N ASP A 304 5.09 -5.73 -21.42
CA ASP A 304 4.47 -6.83 -20.69
C ASP A 304 4.55 -6.62 -19.16
N SER A 305 3.39 -6.41 -18.52
CA SER A 305 3.29 -6.31 -17.07
C SER A 305 3.70 -7.61 -16.35
N LEU A 306 3.58 -8.77 -17.01
CA LEU A 306 4.04 -10.06 -16.49
C LEU A 306 5.56 -10.14 -16.45
N SER A 307 6.26 -9.52 -17.41
CA SER A 307 7.73 -9.48 -17.40
C SER A 307 8.28 -8.73 -16.18
N GLN A 308 7.54 -7.73 -15.68
CA GLN A 308 7.95 -6.95 -14.49
C GLN A 308 7.88 -7.75 -13.20
N ASP A 309 6.85 -8.58 -13.05
CA ASP A 309 6.74 -9.48 -11.89
C ASP A 309 7.82 -10.56 -11.98
N ASN A 310 8.10 -11.10 -13.17
CA ASN A 310 9.18 -12.06 -13.41
C ASN A 310 10.56 -11.49 -13.08
N GLU A 311 10.83 -10.21 -13.37
CA GLU A 311 12.09 -9.57 -13.00
C GLU A 311 12.29 -9.49 -11.48
N ILE A 312 11.21 -9.21 -10.72
CA ILE A 312 11.31 -9.22 -9.25
C ILE A 312 11.50 -10.63 -8.74
N ASP A 313 10.74 -11.58 -9.26
CA ASP A 313 10.91 -12.98 -8.90
C ASP A 313 12.34 -13.43 -9.15
N ASN A 314 12.92 -13.13 -10.31
CA ASN A 314 14.32 -13.43 -10.63
C ASN A 314 15.30 -12.69 -9.72
N MET A 315 15.03 -11.42 -9.40
CA MET A 315 15.90 -10.64 -8.51
C MET A 315 15.87 -11.18 -7.07
N VAL A 316 14.73 -11.63 -6.59
CA VAL A 316 14.55 -12.11 -5.22
C VAL A 316 14.94 -13.57 -5.10
N TRP A 317 14.51 -14.41 -6.02
CA TRP A 317 14.67 -15.87 -5.92
C TRP A 317 15.88 -16.42 -6.71
N GLY A 318 16.35 -15.73 -7.73
CA GLY A 318 17.45 -16.16 -8.61
C GLY A 318 16.98 -16.93 -9.83
#